data_7538f6d41b78040c96b3a6d39d241cf1
#
_entry.id   7538f6d41b78040c96b3a6d39d241cf1
#
_cell.length_a   1.000
_cell.length_b   1.000
_cell.length_c   1.000
_cell.angle_alpha   90.00
_cell.angle_beta   90.00
_cell.angle_gamma   90.00
#
_symmetry.space_group_name_H-M   'P 1'
#
loop_
_entity.id
_entity.type
_entity.pdbx_description
1 polymer ?
#
loop_
_entity_poly.entity_id
_entity_poly.type
_entity_poly.pdbx_seq_one_letter_code
_entity_poly.pdbx_strand_id
1 'polypeptide(L)'
;MNKETIIDRMQSYFSGENQNPEFDTSIEMDALQLFYVRTAKRLVIANELQKKDTIYRDDFFIALRDYLLVFETSLSLSNVIIPDDNPYAIKKDVPNGKYYATFQFPEGVSSELAESAFMRNYSSEDVKKDCNLTTDSLIYSLTGFSAFKSMSQKLAVYGALRTPDGYTTLVSLPTGGGKSLITQMLGYQTEGLTIVVVPTVSLADDQILAAKQIIKSKTVDQEVFSYKSGVQVPPIINAIQNRTARLLFISPEALMNNQAFESVLKVANKQHYIKNIVIDEAHIVVDWGASFRVDYQCLEAWRKKLLLNNPGIRTILLSATFES
;
A
#
# COMPACT_ATOMS: atom_id res chain seq x y z
N MET A 1 -10.97 18.80 21.24
CA MET A 1 -9.68 19.54 21.25
C MET A 1 -9.63 20.40 20.00
N ASN A 2 -9.32 21.70 20.11
CA ASN A 2 -9.27 22.58 18.94
C ASN A 2 -7.91 22.51 18.21
N LYS A 3 -7.86 23.05 16.98
CA LYS A 3 -6.68 23.04 16.11
C LYS A 3 -5.46 23.72 16.77
N GLU A 4 -5.66 24.84 17.44
CA GLU A 4 -4.61 25.61 18.11
C GLU A 4 -3.93 24.85 19.25
N THR A 5 -4.73 24.23 20.12
CA THR A 5 -4.20 23.41 21.21
C THR A 5 -3.33 22.25 20.73
N ILE A 6 -3.68 21.66 19.57
CA ILE A 6 -2.88 20.60 18.97
C ILE A 6 -1.56 21.15 18.45
N ILE A 7 -1.59 22.32 17.79
CA ILE A 7 -0.38 22.99 17.29
C ILE A 7 0.59 23.27 18.44
N ASP A 8 0.13 23.85 19.54
CA ASP A 8 0.96 24.17 20.70
C ASP A 8 1.60 22.91 21.31
N ARG A 9 0.82 21.84 21.45
CA ARG A 9 1.35 20.55 21.95
C ARG A 9 2.40 19.94 21.05
N MET A 10 2.20 20.03 19.75
CA MET A 10 3.15 19.51 18.77
C MET A 10 4.42 20.35 18.70
N GLN A 11 4.32 21.67 18.85
CA GLN A 11 5.49 22.54 18.98
C GLN A 11 6.31 22.21 20.22
N SER A 12 5.65 22.04 21.38
CA SER A 12 6.31 21.64 22.63
C SER A 12 6.94 20.25 22.56
N TYR A 13 6.33 19.32 21.82
CA TYR A 13 6.90 18.00 21.57
C TYR A 13 8.17 18.06 20.71
N PHE A 14 8.16 18.80 19.62
CA PHE A 14 9.31 18.90 18.73
C PHE A 14 10.41 19.82 19.24
N SER A 15 10.11 20.74 20.17
CA SER A 15 11.12 21.51 20.90
C SER A 15 11.82 20.69 21.99
N GLY A 16 11.27 19.55 22.37
CA GLY A 16 11.79 18.68 23.43
C GLY A 16 11.30 19.00 24.84
N GLU A 17 10.40 20.00 24.98
CA GLU A 17 9.80 20.37 26.28
C GLU A 17 8.83 19.32 26.78
N ASN A 18 8.15 18.61 25.87
CA ASN A 18 7.21 17.53 26.19
C ASN A 18 7.60 16.25 25.41
N GLN A 19 7.89 15.18 26.14
CA GLN A 19 8.30 13.91 25.51
C GLN A 19 7.12 13.04 25.06
N ASN A 20 5.91 13.27 25.59
CA ASN A 20 4.73 12.45 25.27
C ASN A 20 3.49 13.36 25.17
N PRO A 21 3.17 13.89 23.99
CA PRO A 21 1.98 14.70 23.82
C PRO A 21 0.73 13.84 23.92
N GLU A 22 -0.01 13.99 25.03
CA GLU A 22 -1.28 13.31 25.24
C GLU A 22 -2.39 14.00 24.44
N PHE A 23 -3.13 13.21 23.67
CA PHE A 23 -4.34 13.64 22.99
C PHE A 23 -5.54 12.90 23.61
N ASP A 24 -6.28 13.62 24.45
CA ASP A 24 -7.46 13.06 25.11
C ASP A 24 -8.54 12.78 24.06
N THR A 25 -8.88 11.50 23.90
CA THR A 25 -9.94 10.99 23.04
C THR A 25 -11.16 10.52 23.82
N SER A 26 -11.19 10.72 25.15
CA SER A 26 -12.32 10.36 26.01
C SER A 26 -13.51 11.31 25.87
N ILE A 27 -13.28 12.50 25.28
CA ILE A 27 -14.31 13.51 25.05
C ILE A 27 -14.94 13.22 23.68
N GLU A 28 -16.26 13.31 23.60
CA GLU A 28 -17.00 13.22 22.34
C GLU A 28 -16.49 14.31 21.37
N MET A 29 -15.91 13.86 20.26
CA MET A 29 -15.31 14.72 19.23
C MET A 29 -16.13 14.63 17.95
N ASP A 30 -16.27 15.74 17.27
CA ASP A 30 -16.76 15.72 15.88
C ASP A 30 -15.71 15.11 14.93
N ALA A 31 -16.14 14.79 13.70
CA ALA A 31 -15.29 14.14 12.70
C ALA A 31 -14.03 14.94 12.38
N LEU A 32 -14.12 16.28 12.34
CA LEU A 32 -13.01 17.16 12.04
C LEU A 32 -11.99 17.20 13.20
N GLN A 33 -12.47 17.28 14.42
CA GLN A 33 -11.61 17.23 15.61
C GLN A 33 -10.88 15.89 15.70
N LEU A 34 -11.58 14.79 15.41
CA LEU A 34 -10.99 13.46 15.38
C LEU A 34 -9.91 13.35 14.28
N PHE A 35 -10.17 13.93 13.11
CA PHE A 35 -9.20 14.00 12.01
C PHE A 35 -7.93 14.74 12.42
N TYR A 36 -8.04 15.91 13.06
CA TYR A 36 -6.88 16.67 13.56
C TYR A 36 -6.07 15.84 14.59
N VAL A 37 -6.74 15.22 15.55
CA VAL A 37 -6.07 14.39 16.56
C VAL A 37 -5.35 13.19 15.92
N ARG A 38 -5.99 12.51 14.98
CA ARG A 38 -5.38 11.37 14.25
C ARG A 38 -4.15 11.80 13.46
N THR A 39 -4.21 12.93 12.76
CA THR A 39 -3.07 13.47 12.00
C THR A 39 -1.89 13.79 12.92
N ALA A 40 -2.12 14.42 14.06
CA ALA A 40 -1.07 14.73 15.02
C ALA A 40 -0.48 13.45 15.65
N LYS A 41 -1.32 12.49 16.08
CA LYS A 41 -0.86 11.20 16.61
C LYS A 41 -0.02 10.43 15.61
N ARG A 42 -0.42 10.40 14.34
CA ARG A 42 0.35 9.76 13.27
C ARG A 42 1.76 10.33 13.16
N LEU A 43 1.90 11.64 13.23
CA LEU A 43 3.21 12.29 13.18
C LEU A 43 4.08 11.94 14.40
N VAL A 44 3.50 11.90 15.59
CA VAL A 44 4.23 11.47 16.81
C VAL A 44 4.72 10.04 16.67
N ILE A 45 3.83 9.12 16.27
CA ILE A 45 4.17 7.71 16.08
C ILE A 45 5.29 7.55 15.03
N ALA A 46 5.16 8.22 13.90
CA ALA A 46 6.16 8.17 12.83
C ALA A 46 7.53 8.72 13.29
N ASN A 47 7.53 9.78 14.11
CA ASN A 47 8.75 10.32 14.69
C ASN A 47 9.41 9.36 15.67
N GLU A 48 8.64 8.69 16.52
CA GLU A 48 9.20 7.69 17.45
C GLU A 48 9.72 6.44 16.72
N LEU A 49 9.10 6.04 15.63
CA LEU A 49 9.56 4.92 14.82
C LEU A 49 10.86 5.25 14.09
N GLN A 50 10.96 6.43 13.45
CA GLN A 50 12.18 6.82 12.74
C GLN A 50 13.39 7.01 13.67
N LYS A 51 13.18 7.37 14.94
CA LYS A 51 14.25 7.42 15.94
C LYS A 51 14.82 6.04 16.26
N LYS A 52 14.01 4.98 16.13
CA LYS A 52 14.41 3.60 16.37
C LYS A 52 15.08 2.93 15.17
N ASP A 53 14.55 3.23 13.97
CA ASP A 53 15.06 2.65 12.72
C ASP A 53 14.85 3.63 11.57
N THR A 54 15.92 3.93 10.85
CA THR A 54 15.90 4.86 9.70
C THR A 54 15.03 4.40 8.53
N ILE A 55 14.61 3.13 8.51
CA ILE A 55 13.67 2.59 7.51
C ILE A 55 12.31 3.32 7.54
N TYR A 56 11.93 3.91 8.69
CA TYR A 56 10.69 4.66 8.86
C TYR A 56 10.81 6.16 8.53
N ARG A 57 11.94 6.58 7.97
CA ARG A 57 12.21 8.01 7.71
C ARG A 57 11.25 8.62 6.69
N ASP A 58 10.90 7.86 5.66
CA ASP A 58 9.95 8.30 4.63
C ASP A 58 8.54 8.43 5.20
N ASP A 59 8.12 7.50 6.06
CA ASP A 59 6.82 7.60 6.77
C ASP A 59 6.74 8.85 7.63
N PHE A 60 7.85 9.18 8.30
CA PHE A 60 7.93 10.41 9.07
C PHE A 60 7.80 11.65 8.18
N PHE A 61 8.48 11.71 7.04
CA PHE A 61 8.37 12.85 6.13
C PHE A 61 6.96 13.00 5.55
N ILE A 62 6.32 11.90 5.20
CA ILE A 62 4.93 11.91 4.74
C ILE A 62 3.99 12.42 5.85
N ALA A 63 4.11 11.88 7.05
CA ALA A 63 3.28 12.31 8.18
C ALA A 63 3.53 13.78 8.56
N LEU A 64 4.77 14.23 8.48
CA LEU A 64 5.15 15.63 8.71
C LEU A 64 4.53 16.55 7.65
N ARG A 65 4.66 16.22 6.37
CA ARG A 65 4.02 16.98 5.29
C ARG A 65 2.52 17.10 5.51
N ASP A 66 1.85 15.97 5.76
CA ASP A 66 0.40 15.93 5.97
C ASP A 66 -0.01 16.80 7.15
N TYR A 67 0.74 16.75 8.25
CA TYR A 67 0.50 17.60 9.41
C TYR A 67 0.67 19.10 9.08
N LEU A 68 1.77 19.46 8.43
CA LEU A 68 2.05 20.86 8.07
C LEU A 68 0.99 21.46 7.14
N LEU A 69 0.47 20.67 6.20
CA LEU A 69 -0.60 21.07 5.28
C LEU A 69 -1.96 21.18 5.99
N VAL A 70 -2.34 20.18 6.77
CA VAL A 70 -3.64 20.13 7.46
C VAL A 70 -3.76 21.25 8.49
N PHE A 71 -2.68 21.52 9.22
CA PHE A 71 -2.66 22.54 10.25
C PHE A 71 -2.26 23.92 9.72
N GLU A 72 -1.82 24.02 8.45
CA GLU A 72 -1.34 25.27 7.83
C GLU A 72 -0.30 25.97 8.73
N THR A 73 0.66 25.19 9.23
CA THR A 73 1.62 25.63 10.24
C THR A 73 3.06 25.29 9.85
N SER A 74 3.99 25.72 10.67
CA SER A 74 5.41 25.37 10.56
C SER A 74 5.94 24.80 11.87
N LEU A 75 6.91 23.89 11.81
CA LEU A 75 7.52 23.24 12.96
C LEU A 75 9.04 23.43 12.99
N SER A 76 9.60 23.66 14.17
CA SER A 76 11.03 23.54 14.42
C SER A 76 11.36 22.08 14.73
N LEU A 77 12.32 21.50 14.03
CA LEU A 77 12.76 20.12 14.25
C LEU A 77 14.20 20.14 14.76
N SER A 78 14.40 19.75 16.01
CA SER A 78 15.71 19.88 16.67
C SER A 78 16.73 18.84 16.20
N ASN A 79 16.29 17.66 15.74
CA ASN A 79 17.16 16.50 15.47
C ASN A 79 16.94 15.84 14.10
N VAL A 80 16.26 16.50 13.17
CA VAL A 80 15.98 15.96 11.85
C VAL A 80 16.42 16.97 10.79
N ILE A 81 17.27 16.51 9.88
CA ILE A 81 17.67 17.29 8.71
C ILE A 81 16.85 16.76 7.52
N ILE A 82 16.07 17.65 6.92
CA ILE A 82 15.35 17.36 5.69
C ILE A 82 16.14 17.99 4.55
N PRO A 83 16.55 17.24 3.51
CA PRO A 83 17.23 17.79 2.35
C PRO A 83 16.36 18.84 1.66
N ASP A 84 16.96 19.89 1.12
CA ASP A 84 16.21 20.94 0.38
C ASP A 84 15.55 20.38 -0.88
N ASP A 85 16.21 19.42 -1.53
CA ASP A 85 15.64 18.64 -2.63
C ASP A 85 15.06 17.32 -2.08
N ASN A 86 13.78 17.36 -1.74
CA ASN A 86 13.05 16.21 -1.23
C ASN A 86 11.71 16.05 -1.97
N PRO A 87 11.23 14.80 -2.18
CA PRO A 87 10.00 14.53 -2.92
C PRO A 87 8.72 14.87 -2.13
N TYR A 88 8.85 15.30 -0.88
CA TYR A 88 7.71 15.54 0.02
C TYR A 88 7.22 16.99 0.00
N ALA A 89 7.81 17.86 -0.80
CA ALA A 89 7.51 19.30 -0.84
C ALA A 89 7.60 20.02 0.54
N ILE A 90 8.47 19.52 1.41
CA ILE A 90 8.79 20.16 2.70
C ILE A 90 9.96 21.11 2.46
N LYS A 91 9.81 22.37 2.88
CA LYS A 91 10.82 23.40 2.74
C LYS A 91 11.19 23.98 4.10
N LYS A 92 12.42 24.50 4.20
CA LYS A 92 12.89 25.19 5.39
C LYS A 92 12.79 26.70 5.19
N ASP A 93 12.13 27.39 6.10
CA ASP A 93 12.19 28.84 6.21
C ASP A 93 13.53 29.23 6.86
N VAL A 94 14.45 29.69 6.05
CA VAL A 94 15.84 29.98 6.48
C VAL A 94 15.91 31.00 7.61
N PRO A 95 15.16 32.14 7.57
CA PRO A 95 15.17 33.11 8.65
C PRO A 95 14.73 32.56 10.01
N ASN A 96 13.71 31.70 10.02
CA ASN A 96 13.07 31.24 11.26
C ASN A 96 13.49 29.79 11.64
N GLY A 97 14.20 29.11 10.78
CA GLY A 97 14.65 27.72 11.00
C GLY A 97 13.52 26.67 11.08
N LYS A 98 12.30 27.06 10.70
CA LYS A 98 11.11 26.20 10.76
C LYS A 98 10.85 25.53 9.42
N TYR A 99 10.31 24.32 9.47
CA TYR A 99 9.86 23.57 8.28
C TYR A 99 8.38 23.83 8.03
N TYR A 100 8.02 23.98 6.76
CA TYR A 100 6.65 24.12 6.26
C TYR A 100 6.47 23.25 5.02
N ALA A 101 5.25 22.89 4.68
CA ALA A 101 4.95 22.13 3.48
C ALA A 101 4.25 23.03 2.46
N THR A 102 4.54 22.78 1.18
CA THR A 102 3.87 23.44 0.06
C THR A 102 3.10 22.38 -0.72
N PHE A 103 1.91 22.77 -1.17
CA PHE A 103 1.20 21.95 -2.14
C PHE A 103 1.84 22.19 -3.52
N GLN A 104 2.35 21.13 -4.13
CA GLN A 104 2.88 21.19 -5.50
C GLN A 104 2.22 20.12 -6.31
N PHE A 105 1.60 20.49 -7.43
CA PHE A 105 1.21 19.54 -8.44
C PHE A 105 2.46 19.02 -9.16
N PRO A 106 2.46 17.75 -9.62
CA PRO A 106 3.50 17.25 -10.51
C PRO A 106 3.66 18.14 -11.74
N GLU A 107 4.86 18.21 -12.28
CA GLU A 107 5.13 18.96 -13.48
C GLU A 107 4.18 18.54 -14.61
N GLY A 108 3.55 19.51 -15.28
CA GLY A 108 2.56 19.28 -16.33
C GLY A 108 1.12 19.03 -15.84
N VAL A 109 0.87 19.01 -14.52
CA VAL A 109 -0.49 18.94 -13.97
C VAL A 109 -0.89 20.30 -13.42
N SER A 110 -1.87 20.96 -14.06
CA SER A 110 -2.47 22.20 -13.52
C SER A 110 -3.51 21.89 -12.46
N SER A 111 -3.76 22.85 -11.54
CA SER A 111 -4.85 22.75 -10.56
C SER A 111 -6.20 22.56 -11.23
N GLU A 112 -6.45 23.26 -12.34
CA GLU A 112 -7.70 23.13 -13.12
C GLU A 112 -7.89 21.72 -13.70
N LEU A 113 -6.80 21.09 -14.19
CA LEU A 113 -6.85 19.72 -14.69
C LEU A 113 -7.16 18.73 -13.57
N ALA A 114 -6.53 18.88 -12.41
CA ALA A 114 -6.78 18.04 -11.24
C ALA A 114 -8.23 18.20 -10.76
N GLU A 115 -8.71 19.43 -10.57
CA GLU A 115 -10.09 19.71 -10.18
C GLU A 115 -11.09 19.14 -11.17
N SER A 116 -10.86 19.32 -12.48
CA SER A 116 -11.75 18.78 -13.51
C SER A 116 -11.81 17.25 -13.48
N ALA A 117 -10.72 16.57 -13.15
CA ALA A 117 -10.66 15.12 -13.02
C ALA A 117 -11.50 14.60 -11.84
N PHE A 118 -11.50 15.33 -10.70
CA PHE A 118 -12.29 14.96 -9.54
C PHE A 118 -13.77 15.40 -9.64
N MET A 119 -14.07 16.47 -10.38
CA MET A 119 -15.43 17.01 -10.51
C MET A 119 -16.25 16.34 -11.64
N ARG A 120 -15.67 15.46 -12.43
CA ARG A 120 -16.41 14.74 -13.47
C ARG A 120 -17.38 13.74 -12.85
N ASN A 121 -18.63 14.13 -12.73
CA ASN A 121 -19.75 13.22 -12.51
C ASN A 121 -20.03 12.46 -13.81
N TYR A 122 -19.43 11.30 -13.98
CA TYR A 122 -19.85 10.37 -15.01
C TYR A 122 -21.16 9.73 -14.56
N SER A 123 -22.26 9.97 -15.30
CA SER A 123 -23.45 9.15 -15.13
C SER A 123 -23.09 7.71 -15.55
N SER A 124 -23.57 6.72 -14.81
CA SER A 124 -23.34 5.31 -15.14
C SER A 124 -23.90 4.90 -16.51
N GLU A 125 -24.75 5.71 -17.10
CA GLU A 125 -25.35 5.49 -18.42
C GLU A 125 -24.45 6.02 -19.56
N ASP A 126 -23.73 7.12 -19.36
CA ASP A 126 -22.84 7.68 -20.38
C ASP A 126 -21.59 6.80 -20.59
N VAL A 127 -21.13 6.12 -19.53
CA VAL A 127 -19.99 5.21 -19.59
C VAL A 127 -20.31 3.90 -20.32
N LYS A 128 -21.59 3.49 -20.39
CA LYS A 128 -21.98 2.22 -21.02
C LYS A 128 -22.03 2.25 -22.55
N LYS A 129 -22.19 3.41 -23.16
CA LYS A 129 -22.48 3.49 -24.61
C LYS A 129 -21.23 3.40 -25.51
N ASP A 130 -20.02 3.80 -25.05
CA ASP A 130 -18.85 3.89 -25.91
C ASP A 130 -17.59 3.22 -25.35
N CYS A 131 -17.70 2.37 -24.34
CA CYS A 131 -16.53 1.75 -23.71
C CYS A 131 -16.13 0.46 -24.41
N ASN A 132 -14.95 0.44 -25.00
CA ASN A 132 -14.34 -0.82 -25.44
C ASN A 132 -13.86 -1.63 -24.23
N LEU A 133 -14.64 -2.63 -23.83
CA LEU A 133 -14.35 -3.55 -22.74
C LEU A 133 -13.57 -4.80 -23.18
N THR A 134 -13.20 -4.90 -24.45
CA THR A 134 -12.44 -6.04 -24.97
C THR A 134 -11.12 -6.19 -24.22
N THR A 135 -10.76 -7.41 -23.87
CA THR A 135 -9.47 -7.77 -23.29
C THR A 135 -8.40 -7.88 -24.37
N ASP A 136 -7.13 -7.81 -23.95
CA ASP A 136 -6.02 -8.09 -24.85
C ASP A 136 -5.74 -9.61 -25.00
N SER A 137 -4.81 -9.94 -25.90
CA SER A 137 -4.45 -11.32 -26.18
C SER A 137 -3.85 -12.06 -24.97
N LEU A 138 -3.13 -11.35 -24.08
CA LEU A 138 -2.53 -11.96 -22.89
C LEU A 138 -3.62 -12.37 -21.89
N ILE A 139 -4.56 -11.48 -21.58
CA ILE A 139 -5.68 -11.77 -20.68
C ILE A 139 -6.54 -12.88 -21.27
N TYR A 140 -6.85 -12.80 -22.58
CA TYR A 140 -7.66 -13.82 -23.24
C TYR A 140 -6.98 -15.18 -23.23
N SER A 141 -5.71 -15.28 -23.57
CA SER A 141 -4.98 -16.54 -23.58
C SER A 141 -4.86 -17.18 -22.20
N LEU A 142 -4.67 -16.34 -21.16
CA LEU A 142 -4.51 -16.80 -19.79
C LEU A 142 -5.84 -17.23 -19.15
N THR A 143 -6.94 -16.50 -19.42
CA THR A 143 -8.20 -16.68 -18.71
C THR A 143 -9.36 -17.13 -19.58
N GLY A 144 -9.31 -16.86 -20.88
CA GLY A 144 -10.41 -17.02 -21.81
C GLY A 144 -11.44 -15.91 -21.76
N PHE A 145 -11.23 -14.88 -20.95
CA PHE A 145 -12.15 -13.74 -20.89
C PHE A 145 -11.95 -12.84 -22.11
N SER A 146 -13.01 -12.66 -22.90
CA SER A 146 -13.00 -11.78 -24.08
C SER A 146 -13.30 -10.33 -23.74
N ALA A 147 -13.89 -10.05 -22.57
CA ALA A 147 -14.22 -8.72 -22.13
C ALA A 147 -14.07 -8.54 -20.62
N PHE A 148 -13.75 -7.32 -20.21
CA PHE A 148 -13.82 -6.88 -18.82
C PHE A 148 -15.26 -6.71 -18.36
N LYS A 149 -15.52 -6.86 -17.06
CA LYS A 149 -16.84 -6.63 -16.45
C LYS A 149 -17.26 -5.17 -16.50
N SER A 150 -16.30 -4.25 -16.45
CA SER A 150 -16.52 -2.80 -16.42
C SER A 150 -15.29 -2.02 -16.86
N MET A 151 -15.45 -0.74 -17.18
CA MET A 151 -14.33 0.15 -17.45
C MET A 151 -13.43 0.30 -16.21
N SER A 152 -14.02 0.37 -15.03
CA SER A 152 -13.25 0.44 -13.76
C SER A 152 -12.34 -0.77 -13.59
N GLN A 153 -12.83 -1.99 -13.88
CA GLN A 153 -11.99 -3.18 -13.86
C GLN A 153 -10.87 -3.10 -14.91
N LYS A 154 -11.17 -2.67 -16.13
CA LYS A 154 -10.18 -2.50 -17.20
C LYS A 154 -9.07 -1.55 -16.79
N LEU A 155 -9.43 -0.38 -16.30
CA LEU A 155 -8.47 0.63 -15.85
C LEU A 155 -7.65 0.14 -14.65
N ALA A 156 -8.27 -0.54 -13.70
CA ALA A 156 -7.60 -1.09 -12.53
C ALA A 156 -6.59 -2.19 -12.90
N VAL A 157 -6.96 -3.11 -13.80
CA VAL A 157 -6.05 -4.16 -14.28
C VAL A 157 -4.84 -3.54 -14.97
N TYR A 158 -5.06 -2.66 -15.96
CA TYR A 158 -3.95 -2.05 -16.67
C TYR A 158 -3.13 -1.08 -15.81
N GLY A 159 -3.76 -0.37 -14.89
CA GLY A 159 -3.06 0.48 -13.92
C GLY A 159 -2.11 -0.33 -13.05
N ALA A 160 -2.57 -1.44 -12.50
CA ALA A 160 -1.74 -2.33 -11.70
C ALA A 160 -0.61 -2.99 -12.51
N LEU A 161 -0.91 -3.47 -13.73
CA LEU A 161 0.08 -4.09 -14.61
C LEU A 161 1.17 -3.10 -15.07
N ARG A 162 0.85 -1.82 -15.14
CA ARG A 162 1.77 -0.73 -15.53
C ARG A 162 2.41 -0.01 -14.36
N THR A 163 2.23 -0.48 -13.14
CA THR A 163 2.94 0.06 -11.98
C THR A 163 4.45 0.04 -12.28
N PRO A 164 5.15 1.17 -12.21
CA PRO A 164 6.59 1.20 -12.40
C PRO A 164 7.32 0.38 -11.33
N ASP A 165 8.52 -0.07 -11.65
CA ASP A 165 9.36 -0.80 -10.72
C ASP A 165 9.66 0.04 -9.48
N GLY A 166 9.49 -0.54 -8.29
CA GLY A 166 9.69 0.13 -7.01
C GLY A 166 8.51 0.98 -6.54
N TYR A 167 7.49 1.17 -7.36
CA TYR A 167 6.33 2.01 -7.00
C TYR A 167 5.18 1.20 -6.39
N THR A 168 4.29 1.95 -5.72
CA THR A 168 3.06 1.42 -5.14
C THR A 168 1.85 1.99 -5.87
N THR A 169 0.95 1.12 -6.29
CA THR A 169 -0.35 1.50 -6.87
C THR A 169 -1.49 1.12 -5.95
N LEU A 170 -2.36 2.07 -5.68
CA LEU A 170 -3.58 1.89 -4.92
C LEU A 170 -4.74 1.65 -5.89
N VAL A 171 -5.46 0.56 -5.69
CA VAL A 171 -6.61 0.18 -6.52
C VAL A 171 -7.85 0.03 -5.66
N SER A 172 -8.84 0.88 -5.90
CA SER A 172 -10.18 0.76 -5.32
C SER A 172 -11.15 0.18 -6.34
N LEU A 173 -11.69 -1.00 -6.02
CA LEU A 173 -12.75 -1.63 -6.79
C LEU A 173 -13.78 -2.22 -5.83
N PRO A 174 -15.08 -2.02 -6.08
CA PRO A 174 -16.12 -2.56 -5.21
C PRO A 174 -16.06 -4.08 -5.12
N THR A 175 -16.68 -4.64 -4.09
CA THR A 175 -16.86 -6.09 -3.96
C THR A 175 -17.54 -6.63 -5.22
N GLY A 176 -17.04 -7.73 -5.78
CA GLY A 176 -17.50 -8.26 -7.06
C GLY A 176 -16.95 -7.53 -8.30
N GLY A 177 -16.24 -6.42 -8.15
CA GLY A 177 -15.61 -5.65 -9.25
C GLY A 177 -14.49 -6.37 -9.99
N GLY A 178 -14.09 -7.57 -9.53
CA GLY A 178 -13.11 -8.42 -10.21
C GLY A 178 -11.66 -8.13 -9.86
N LYS A 179 -11.38 -7.75 -8.61
CA LYS A 179 -10.01 -7.55 -8.06
C LYS A 179 -9.09 -8.74 -8.30
N SER A 180 -9.61 -9.98 -8.20
CA SER A 180 -8.83 -11.21 -8.39
C SER A 180 -8.14 -11.32 -9.75
N LEU A 181 -8.73 -10.72 -10.80
CA LEU A 181 -8.09 -10.70 -12.12
C LEU A 181 -6.77 -9.93 -12.11
N ILE A 182 -6.67 -8.85 -11.33
CA ILE A 182 -5.43 -8.08 -11.17
C ILE A 182 -4.32 -8.98 -10.62
N THR A 183 -4.60 -9.70 -9.54
CA THR A 183 -3.66 -10.60 -8.89
C THR A 183 -3.19 -11.72 -9.83
N GLN A 184 -4.13 -12.33 -10.55
CA GLN A 184 -3.84 -13.39 -11.50
C GLN A 184 -2.95 -12.89 -12.64
N MET A 185 -3.27 -11.72 -13.21
CA MET A 185 -2.49 -11.16 -14.30
C MET A 185 -1.08 -10.75 -13.86
N LEU A 186 -0.90 -10.19 -12.66
CA LEU A 186 0.41 -9.86 -12.11
C LEU A 186 1.31 -11.09 -11.95
N GLY A 187 0.76 -12.24 -11.59
CA GLY A 187 1.50 -13.50 -11.48
C GLY A 187 2.03 -14.02 -12.82
N TYR A 188 1.38 -13.65 -13.92
CA TYR A 188 1.71 -14.19 -15.25
C TYR A 188 2.21 -13.15 -16.27
N GLN A 189 2.22 -11.88 -15.92
CA GLN A 189 2.74 -10.81 -16.79
C GLN A 189 4.24 -10.92 -17.01
N THR A 190 4.97 -11.24 -15.95
CA THR A 190 6.43 -11.37 -15.96
C THR A 190 6.85 -12.67 -15.28
N GLU A 191 8.02 -13.17 -15.63
CA GLU A 191 8.60 -14.29 -14.88
C GLU A 191 9.00 -13.84 -13.49
N GLY A 192 8.46 -14.53 -12.47
CA GLY A 192 8.75 -14.26 -11.08
C GLY A 192 7.59 -14.52 -10.16
N LEU A 193 7.84 -14.34 -8.87
CA LEU A 193 6.89 -14.59 -7.80
C LEU A 193 6.10 -13.31 -7.49
N THR A 194 4.79 -13.45 -7.45
CA THR A 194 3.87 -12.46 -6.87
C THR A 194 3.39 -12.99 -5.52
N ILE A 195 3.69 -12.28 -4.44
CA ILE A 195 3.21 -12.60 -3.09
C ILE A 195 1.93 -11.83 -2.86
N VAL A 196 0.87 -12.54 -2.50
CA VAL A 196 -0.47 -11.99 -2.25
C VAL A 196 -0.79 -12.15 -0.78
N VAL A 197 -0.75 -11.05 -0.07
CA VAL A 197 -1.12 -11.01 1.35
C VAL A 197 -2.62 -10.86 1.47
N VAL A 198 -3.27 -11.82 2.09
CA VAL A 198 -4.73 -11.87 2.28
C VAL A 198 -5.09 -11.84 3.76
N PRO A 199 -6.22 -11.21 4.15
CA PRO A 199 -6.56 -11.00 5.56
C PRO A 199 -6.76 -12.28 6.36
N THR A 200 -7.24 -13.34 5.72
CA THR A 200 -7.57 -14.59 6.40
C THR A 200 -7.19 -15.81 5.57
N VAL A 201 -6.99 -16.91 6.26
CA VAL A 201 -6.69 -18.22 5.65
C VAL A 201 -7.84 -18.69 4.74
N SER A 202 -9.09 -18.43 5.14
CA SER A 202 -10.26 -18.77 4.32
C SER A 202 -10.26 -18.05 2.98
N LEU A 203 -9.93 -16.75 2.98
CA LEU A 203 -9.79 -15.97 1.74
C LEU A 203 -8.65 -16.48 0.87
N ALA A 204 -7.56 -16.97 1.46
CA ALA A 204 -6.47 -17.59 0.69
C ALA A 204 -6.95 -18.83 -0.05
N ASP A 205 -7.75 -19.67 0.59
CA ASP A 205 -8.30 -20.90 -0.03
C ASP A 205 -9.27 -20.55 -1.17
N ASP A 206 -10.14 -19.57 -0.99
CA ASP A 206 -11.07 -19.12 -2.03
C ASP A 206 -10.32 -18.52 -3.23
N GLN A 207 -9.29 -17.71 -2.96
CA GLN A 207 -8.48 -17.07 -3.99
C GLN A 207 -7.66 -18.10 -4.81
N ILE A 208 -7.07 -19.10 -4.17
CA ILE A 208 -6.33 -20.15 -4.89
C ILE A 208 -7.27 -20.99 -5.76
N LEU A 209 -8.45 -21.35 -5.24
CA LEU A 209 -9.44 -22.10 -6.00
C LEU A 209 -9.89 -21.33 -7.23
N ALA A 210 -10.23 -20.06 -7.05
CA ALA A 210 -10.61 -19.16 -8.14
C ALA A 210 -9.46 -18.99 -9.17
N ALA A 211 -8.22 -18.83 -8.71
CA ALA A 211 -7.07 -18.70 -9.60
C ALA A 211 -6.87 -19.95 -10.44
N LYS A 212 -6.90 -21.14 -9.83
CA LYS A 212 -6.73 -22.43 -10.53
C LYS A 212 -7.86 -22.73 -11.52
N GLN A 213 -9.07 -22.26 -11.27
CA GLN A 213 -10.19 -22.42 -12.19
C GLN A 213 -10.11 -21.50 -13.41
N ILE A 214 -9.58 -20.30 -13.22
CA ILE A 214 -9.55 -19.24 -14.25
C ILE A 214 -8.29 -19.35 -15.11
N ILE A 215 -7.14 -19.61 -14.49
CA ILE A 215 -5.85 -19.62 -15.17
C ILE A 215 -5.72 -20.89 -16.05
N LYS A 216 -5.55 -20.68 -17.35
CA LYS A 216 -5.41 -21.75 -18.35
C LYS A 216 -3.96 -22.23 -18.51
N SER A 217 -3.21 -22.35 -17.42
CA SER A 217 -1.90 -22.98 -17.44
C SER A 217 -2.02 -24.47 -17.20
N LYS A 218 -1.28 -25.29 -17.98
CA LYS A 218 -1.22 -26.73 -17.77
C LYS A 218 -0.48 -27.13 -16.48
N THR A 219 0.29 -26.22 -15.93
CA THR A 219 1.15 -26.39 -14.75
C THR A 219 0.68 -25.56 -13.56
N VAL A 220 -0.57 -25.06 -13.61
CA VAL A 220 -1.13 -24.16 -12.59
C VAL A 220 -0.99 -24.70 -11.16
N ASP A 221 -1.08 -26.02 -10.97
CA ASP A 221 -0.92 -26.65 -9.65
C ASP A 221 0.52 -26.59 -9.12
N GLN A 222 1.50 -26.35 -9.98
CA GLN A 222 2.91 -26.16 -9.65
C GLN A 222 3.32 -24.68 -9.61
N GLU A 223 2.41 -23.77 -9.94
CA GLU A 223 2.64 -22.34 -10.09
C GLU A 223 1.90 -21.50 -9.06
N VAL A 224 0.74 -22.01 -8.57
CA VAL A 224 -0.17 -21.26 -7.70
C VAL A 224 -0.33 -21.98 -6.38
N PHE A 225 0.07 -21.33 -5.30
CA PHE A 225 0.09 -21.88 -3.95
C PHE A 225 -0.65 -21.00 -2.96
N SER A 226 -1.21 -21.62 -1.92
CA SER A 226 -1.58 -20.93 -0.68
C SER A 226 -0.85 -21.57 0.49
N TYR A 227 -0.48 -20.75 1.47
CA TYR A 227 0.08 -21.24 2.71
C TYR A 227 -0.83 -20.92 3.88
N LYS A 228 -1.16 -21.96 4.63
CA LYS A 228 -1.83 -21.88 5.92
C LYS A 228 -1.17 -22.84 6.93
N SER A 229 -1.39 -22.60 8.20
CA SER A 229 -0.93 -23.53 9.24
C SER A 229 -1.46 -24.95 8.98
N GLY A 230 -0.55 -25.94 8.98
CA GLY A 230 -0.88 -27.33 8.70
C GLY A 230 -0.71 -27.76 7.24
N VAL A 231 -0.47 -26.85 6.29
CA VAL A 231 -0.10 -27.20 4.91
C VAL A 231 1.39 -27.55 4.85
N GLN A 232 1.72 -28.56 4.04
CA GLN A 232 3.11 -28.95 3.83
C GLN A 232 3.88 -27.80 3.15
N VAL A 233 4.90 -27.31 3.82
CA VAL A 233 5.77 -26.21 3.36
C VAL A 233 6.73 -26.65 2.23
N PRO A 234 7.30 -27.86 2.24
CA PRO A 234 8.31 -28.28 1.26
C PRO A 234 7.92 -28.12 -0.21
N PRO A 235 6.70 -28.45 -0.66
CA PRO A 235 6.32 -28.24 -2.07
C PRO A 235 6.38 -26.76 -2.49
N ILE A 236 5.97 -25.85 -1.62
CA ILE A 236 5.97 -24.41 -1.89
C ILE A 236 7.43 -23.92 -1.94
N ILE A 237 8.25 -24.31 -0.97
CA ILE A 237 9.67 -23.97 -0.92
C ILE A 237 10.38 -24.44 -2.19
N ASN A 238 10.16 -25.70 -2.58
CA ASN A 238 10.75 -26.26 -3.79
C ASN A 238 10.33 -25.50 -5.04
N ALA A 239 9.06 -25.12 -5.16
CA ALA A 239 8.57 -24.33 -6.29
C ALA A 239 9.20 -22.92 -6.34
N ILE A 240 9.41 -22.28 -5.19
CA ILE A 240 10.10 -20.97 -5.13
C ILE A 240 11.58 -21.12 -5.50
N GLN A 241 12.26 -22.15 -4.99
CA GLN A 241 13.67 -22.41 -5.28
C GLN A 241 13.91 -22.76 -6.76
N ASN A 242 13.00 -23.54 -7.34
CA ASN A 242 13.04 -23.94 -8.76
C ASN A 242 12.48 -22.85 -9.70
N ARG A 243 12.03 -21.72 -9.16
CA ARG A 243 11.44 -20.59 -9.91
C ARG A 243 10.21 -20.98 -10.74
N THR A 244 9.43 -21.95 -10.27
CA THR A 244 8.15 -22.32 -10.89
C THR A 244 6.95 -21.62 -10.25
N ALA A 245 7.05 -21.21 -8.98
CA ALA A 245 5.98 -20.50 -8.29
C ALA A 245 5.72 -19.12 -8.91
N ARG A 246 4.47 -18.86 -9.28
CA ARG A 246 3.99 -17.59 -9.85
C ARG A 246 3.18 -16.78 -8.87
N LEU A 247 2.30 -17.43 -8.11
CA LEU A 247 1.42 -16.82 -7.12
C LEU A 247 1.54 -17.56 -5.79
N LEU A 248 1.73 -16.81 -4.72
CA LEU A 248 1.70 -17.31 -3.35
C LEU A 248 0.72 -16.49 -2.53
N PHE A 249 -0.43 -17.08 -2.18
CA PHE A 249 -1.39 -16.50 -1.25
C PHE A 249 -1.01 -16.86 0.17
N ILE A 250 -0.89 -15.86 1.04
CA ILE A 250 -0.39 -16.05 2.42
C ILE A 250 -1.01 -15.01 3.35
N SER A 251 -1.31 -15.40 4.59
CA SER A 251 -1.73 -14.43 5.61
C SER A 251 -0.54 -13.70 6.23
N PRO A 252 -0.73 -12.50 6.79
CA PRO A 252 0.35 -11.76 7.46
C PRO A 252 1.01 -12.57 8.57
N GLU A 253 0.19 -13.25 9.38
CA GLU A 253 0.66 -14.07 10.50
C GLU A 253 1.55 -15.23 10.01
N ALA A 254 1.15 -15.88 8.93
CA ALA A 254 1.91 -16.99 8.35
C ALA A 254 3.22 -16.49 7.73
N LEU A 255 3.20 -15.30 7.13
CA LEU A 255 4.38 -14.68 6.52
C LEU A 255 5.42 -14.28 7.59
N MET A 256 4.98 -13.76 8.75
CA MET A 256 5.86 -13.26 9.81
C MET A 256 6.39 -14.36 10.74
N ASN A 257 5.65 -15.45 10.92
CA ASN A 257 5.95 -16.45 11.94
C ASN A 257 6.63 -17.72 11.40
N ASN A 258 6.97 -17.80 10.11
CA ASN A 258 7.57 -19.00 9.53
C ASN A 258 9.00 -18.77 9.06
N GLN A 259 9.98 -19.23 9.85
CA GLN A 259 11.42 -19.09 9.56
C GLN A 259 11.85 -19.77 8.24
N ALA A 260 11.20 -20.87 7.85
CA ALA A 260 11.53 -21.57 6.61
C ALA A 260 11.16 -20.70 5.40
N PHE A 261 9.99 -20.07 5.43
CA PHE A 261 9.60 -19.10 4.40
C PHE A 261 10.51 -17.88 4.40
N GLU A 262 10.83 -17.33 5.56
CA GLU A 262 11.70 -16.15 5.64
C GLU A 262 13.03 -16.38 4.92
N SER A 263 13.66 -17.53 5.15
CA SER A 263 14.95 -17.88 4.54
C SER A 263 14.83 -18.01 3.01
N VAL A 264 13.81 -18.70 2.52
CA VAL A 264 13.59 -18.89 1.08
C VAL A 264 13.24 -17.58 0.39
N LEU A 265 12.35 -16.77 0.98
CA LEU A 265 11.99 -15.47 0.43
C LEU A 265 13.17 -14.49 0.42
N LYS A 266 14.06 -14.52 1.42
CA LYS A 266 15.30 -13.73 1.40
C LYS A 266 16.21 -14.09 0.21
N VAL A 267 16.37 -15.38 -0.08
CA VAL A 267 17.15 -15.85 -1.23
C VAL A 267 16.48 -15.44 -2.54
N ALA A 268 15.17 -15.70 -2.68
CA ALA A 268 14.40 -15.33 -3.85
C ALA A 268 14.45 -13.81 -4.11
N ASN A 269 14.40 -13.03 -3.04
CA ASN A 269 14.50 -11.57 -3.12
C ASN A 269 15.85 -11.09 -3.63
N LYS A 270 16.95 -11.61 -3.08
CA LYS A 270 18.32 -11.30 -3.54
C LYS A 270 18.53 -11.68 -5.01
N GLN A 271 17.83 -12.69 -5.49
CA GLN A 271 17.86 -13.12 -6.89
C GLN A 271 16.89 -12.35 -7.78
N HIS A 272 16.24 -11.30 -7.27
CA HIS A 272 15.20 -10.50 -7.97
C HIS A 272 14.04 -11.37 -8.52
N TYR A 273 13.76 -12.50 -7.89
CA TYR A 273 12.67 -13.38 -8.30
C TYR A 273 11.31 -12.89 -7.78
N ILE A 274 11.25 -12.20 -6.64
CA ILE A 274 10.04 -11.53 -6.17
C ILE A 274 9.82 -10.28 -7.02
N LYS A 275 8.71 -10.23 -7.74
CA LYS A 275 8.36 -9.13 -8.65
C LYS A 275 7.27 -8.23 -8.10
N ASN A 276 6.27 -8.81 -7.46
CA ASN A 276 5.14 -8.05 -6.96
C ASN A 276 4.79 -8.48 -5.52
N ILE A 277 4.34 -7.50 -4.75
CA ILE A 277 3.64 -7.69 -3.48
C ILE A 277 2.24 -7.11 -3.65
N VAL A 278 1.23 -7.92 -3.46
CA VAL A 278 -0.17 -7.51 -3.47
C VAL A 278 -0.70 -7.60 -2.04
N ILE A 279 -1.29 -6.54 -1.54
CA ILE A 279 -1.96 -6.52 -0.23
C ILE A 279 -3.45 -6.40 -0.50
N ASP A 280 -4.17 -7.48 -0.29
CA ASP A 280 -5.63 -7.50 -0.44
C ASP A 280 -6.30 -6.96 0.83
N GLU A 281 -7.46 -6.30 0.65
CA GLU A 281 -8.19 -5.58 1.69
C GLU A 281 -7.28 -4.59 2.46
N ALA A 282 -6.51 -3.81 1.72
CA ALA A 282 -5.49 -2.91 2.27
C ALA A 282 -6.05 -1.83 3.22
N HIS A 283 -7.37 -1.54 3.20
CA HIS A 283 -8.02 -0.66 4.16
C HIS A 283 -7.84 -1.15 5.61
N ILE A 284 -7.73 -2.45 5.83
CA ILE A 284 -7.52 -3.04 7.17
C ILE A 284 -6.24 -2.49 7.84
N VAL A 285 -5.23 -2.11 7.04
CA VAL A 285 -4.00 -1.50 7.57
C VAL A 285 -4.28 -0.13 8.20
N VAL A 286 -5.26 0.60 7.68
CA VAL A 286 -5.61 1.97 8.10
C VAL A 286 -6.69 1.96 9.19
N ASP A 287 -7.76 1.19 9.01
CA ASP A 287 -8.96 1.25 9.85
C ASP A 287 -8.81 0.57 11.21
N TRP A 288 -7.97 -0.43 11.28
CA TRP A 288 -7.85 -1.29 12.47
C TRP A 288 -6.68 -0.92 13.36
N GLY A 289 -6.38 0.40 13.47
CA GLY A 289 -5.30 0.93 14.31
C GLY A 289 -5.03 0.13 15.59
N ALA A 290 -3.83 0.17 16.05
CA ALA A 290 -3.16 -0.30 17.27
C ALA A 290 -3.64 -1.57 18.02
N SER A 291 -4.88 -2.07 17.85
CA SER A 291 -5.41 -3.10 18.76
C SER A 291 -5.75 -4.47 18.15
N PHE A 292 -5.77 -4.64 16.83
CA PHE A 292 -6.36 -5.88 16.29
C PHE A 292 -5.43 -6.81 15.51
N ARG A 293 -4.39 -6.35 14.78
CA ARG A 293 -3.46 -7.25 14.08
C ARG A 293 -2.08 -6.64 13.95
N VAL A 294 -1.23 -6.91 14.92
CA VAL A 294 0.19 -6.50 14.94
C VAL A 294 0.92 -6.94 13.66
N ASP A 295 0.55 -8.09 13.10
CA ASP A 295 1.19 -8.66 11.91
C ASP A 295 0.99 -7.79 10.65
N TYR A 296 -0.14 -7.09 10.53
CA TYR A 296 -0.35 -6.12 9.45
C TYR A 296 0.55 -4.88 9.59
N GLN A 297 0.81 -4.44 10.82
CA GLN A 297 1.72 -3.33 11.07
C GLN A 297 3.17 -3.69 10.72
N CYS A 298 3.53 -4.97 10.85
CA CYS A 298 4.86 -5.46 10.48
C CYS A 298 5.05 -5.60 8.96
N LEU A 299 3.96 -5.66 8.16
CA LEU A 299 4.05 -5.84 6.71
C LEU A 299 4.83 -4.72 6.02
N GLU A 300 4.65 -3.48 6.44
CA GLU A 300 5.37 -2.36 5.82
C GLU A 300 6.87 -2.43 6.11
N ALA A 301 7.27 -2.74 7.34
CA ALA A 301 8.66 -2.93 7.68
C ALA A 301 9.28 -4.11 6.91
N TRP A 302 8.53 -5.21 6.78
CA TRP A 302 8.93 -6.36 6.00
C TRP A 302 9.10 -6.00 4.52
N ARG A 303 8.14 -5.32 3.91
CA ARG A 303 8.19 -4.84 2.53
C ARG A 303 9.40 -3.94 2.30
N LYS A 304 9.63 -2.97 3.17
CA LYS A 304 10.80 -2.07 3.08
C LYS A 304 12.11 -2.83 3.14
N LYS A 305 12.23 -3.85 3.99
CA LYS A 305 13.42 -4.72 4.03
C LYS A 305 13.64 -5.49 2.71
N LEU A 306 12.58 -5.90 2.04
CA LEU A 306 12.71 -6.52 0.72
C LEU A 306 13.19 -5.51 -0.32
N LEU A 307 12.64 -4.29 -0.34
CA LEU A 307 13.00 -3.22 -1.26
C LEU A 307 14.46 -2.79 -1.14
N LEU A 308 15.09 -2.87 0.04
CA LEU A 308 16.50 -2.60 0.21
C LEU A 308 17.41 -3.50 -0.64
N ASN A 309 17.01 -4.75 -0.88
CA ASN A 309 17.78 -5.72 -1.67
C ASN A 309 17.22 -5.91 -3.08
N ASN A 310 16.00 -5.48 -3.34
CA ASN A 310 15.31 -5.62 -4.62
C ASN A 310 14.39 -4.40 -4.84
N PRO A 311 14.95 -3.24 -5.21
CA PRO A 311 14.19 -2.00 -5.33
C PRO A 311 13.15 -2.01 -6.47
N GLY A 312 13.22 -3.00 -7.36
CA GLY A 312 12.26 -3.17 -8.45
C GLY A 312 10.94 -3.83 -8.08
N ILE A 313 10.74 -4.24 -6.82
CA ILE A 313 9.45 -4.84 -6.41
C ILE A 313 8.33 -3.82 -6.53
N ARG A 314 7.28 -4.18 -7.26
CA ARG A 314 6.04 -3.39 -7.35
C ARG A 314 5.08 -3.78 -6.23
N THR A 315 4.43 -2.80 -5.64
CA THR A 315 3.42 -3.04 -4.59
C THR A 315 2.05 -2.63 -5.09
N ILE A 316 1.06 -3.48 -4.93
CA ILE A 316 -0.32 -3.18 -5.30
C ILE A 316 -1.20 -3.34 -4.06
N LEU A 317 -1.87 -2.27 -3.68
CA LEU A 317 -2.82 -2.24 -2.57
C LEU A 317 -4.23 -2.34 -3.14
N LEU A 318 -4.95 -3.40 -2.80
CA LEU A 318 -6.31 -3.63 -3.26
C LEU A 318 -7.30 -3.39 -2.11
N SER A 319 -8.38 -2.67 -2.37
CA SER A 319 -9.47 -2.54 -1.42
C SER A 319 -10.82 -2.38 -2.13
N ALA A 320 -11.89 -2.73 -1.44
CA ALA A 320 -13.25 -2.39 -1.88
C ALA A 320 -13.62 -0.96 -1.52
N THR A 321 -13.11 -0.47 -0.40
CA THR A 321 -13.36 0.87 0.13
C THR A 321 -12.05 1.43 0.66
N PHE A 322 -11.67 2.60 0.16
CA PHE A 322 -10.76 3.48 0.86
C PHE A 322 -11.65 4.62 1.34
N GLU A 323 -12.11 4.54 2.59
CA GLU A 323 -12.84 5.66 3.19
C GLU A 323 -11.87 6.82 3.38
N SER A 324 -12.35 7.96 2.94
CA SER A 324 -11.67 9.27 3.05
C SER A 324 -11.63 9.74 4.50
#